data_996fb505b0e61e2daf176f24e9a8a160
#
_entry.id   996fb505b0e61e2daf176f24e9a8a160
#
_cell.length_a   1.000
_cell.length_b   1.000
_cell.length_c   1.000
_cell.angle_alpha   90.00
_cell.angle_beta   90.00
_cell.angle_gamma   90.00
#
_symmetry.space_group_name_H-M   'P 1'
#
loop_
_entity.id
_entity.type
_entity.pdbx_description
1 polymer ?
#
loop_
_entity_poly.entity_id
_entity_poly.type
_entity_poly.pdbx_seq_one_letter_code
_entity_poly.pdbx_strand_id
1 'polypeptide(L)'
;MVSAKKNVRLLACGEWSTERAPGFDYKRVNGGLLVQDRDNGMISANDLKVVTKRVPTEQEIRDLLFAWKVAKFVKSNAIVYAKNNQTVGIGAGQMSRVNSARIAGIKAEHAGLEVTGSVMASDAFFPFRDGLDNAGKAGIAAVIQPGGSMRDEEVIAAADEHNIAMVFTGMRHFRH
;
A
#
# COMPACT_ATOMS: atom_id res chain seq x y z
N MET A 1 15.18 -16.43 -17.69
CA MET A 1 15.01 -17.04 -16.36
C MET A 1 13.72 -17.82 -16.23
N VAL A 2 12.53 -17.20 -16.42
CA VAL A 2 11.23 -17.90 -16.26
C VAL A 2 11.00 -18.95 -17.35
N SER A 3 11.43 -18.69 -18.58
CA SER A 3 11.34 -19.60 -19.74
C SER A 3 12.09 -20.93 -19.57
N ALA A 4 13.05 -20.99 -18.65
CA ALA A 4 13.78 -22.23 -18.36
C ALA A 4 12.99 -23.23 -17.48
N LYS A 5 11.85 -22.83 -16.90
CA LYS A 5 11.02 -23.69 -16.06
C LYS A 5 10.06 -24.52 -16.93
N LYS A 6 10.18 -25.85 -16.90
CA LYS A 6 9.46 -26.81 -17.77
C LYS A 6 7.94 -26.64 -17.79
N ASN A 7 7.32 -26.20 -16.71
CA ASN A 7 5.85 -26.13 -16.55
C ASN A 7 5.29 -24.71 -16.62
N VAL A 8 6.09 -23.73 -17.09
CA VAL A 8 5.64 -22.35 -17.26
C VAL A 8 5.31 -22.08 -18.72
N ARG A 9 4.15 -21.49 -18.98
CA ARG A 9 3.77 -20.96 -20.29
C ARG A 9 3.94 -19.45 -20.27
N LEU A 10 4.68 -18.92 -21.24
CA LEU A 10 4.85 -17.48 -21.41
C LEU A 10 4.00 -17.03 -22.60
N LEU A 11 3.13 -16.05 -22.35
CA LEU A 11 2.31 -15.41 -23.38
C LEU A 11 2.86 -13.99 -23.62
N ALA A 12 3.13 -13.67 -24.87
CA ALA A 12 3.48 -12.31 -25.28
C ALA A 12 2.19 -11.58 -25.66
N CYS A 13 1.87 -10.49 -24.95
CA CYS A 13 0.64 -9.71 -25.12
C CYS A 13 0.89 -8.39 -25.89
N GLY A 14 2.10 -8.17 -26.43
CA GLY A 14 2.49 -6.89 -27.02
C GLY A 14 2.69 -5.81 -25.94
N GLU A 15 2.67 -4.56 -26.36
CA GLU A 15 2.81 -3.42 -25.46
C GLU A 15 1.44 -2.97 -24.95
N TRP A 16 1.38 -2.63 -23.66
CA TRP A 16 0.19 -2.06 -23.05
C TRP A 16 0.14 -0.56 -23.34
N SER A 17 -1.07 -0.06 -23.66
CA SER A 17 -1.28 1.38 -23.76
C SER A 17 -0.93 2.08 -22.45
N THR A 18 -0.29 3.23 -22.54
CA THR A 18 -0.05 4.12 -21.39
C THR A 18 -1.35 4.81 -20.94
N GLU A 19 -2.32 4.93 -21.84
CA GLU A 19 -3.63 5.48 -21.53
C GLU A 19 -4.51 4.42 -20.88
N ARG A 20 -5.10 4.79 -19.76
CA ARG A 20 -6.06 3.95 -19.04
C ARG A 20 -7.46 4.28 -19.52
N ALA A 21 -7.99 3.44 -20.38
CA ALA A 21 -9.35 3.59 -20.86
C ALA A 21 -10.36 3.56 -19.69
N PRO A 22 -11.32 4.51 -19.67
CA PRO A 22 -12.45 4.43 -18.75
C PRO A 22 -13.22 3.14 -18.99
N GLY A 23 -13.90 2.64 -17.97
CA GLY A 23 -14.66 1.40 -18.06
C GLY A 23 -15.23 1.04 -16.69
N PHE A 24 -15.92 -0.09 -16.65
CA PHE A 24 -16.54 -0.59 -15.43
C PHE A 24 -15.88 -1.88 -14.95
N ASP A 25 -15.86 -2.02 -13.64
CA ASP A 25 -15.61 -3.30 -12.95
C ASP A 25 -16.96 -3.88 -12.52
N TYR A 26 -17.12 -5.18 -12.74
CA TYR A 26 -18.36 -5.90 -12.46
C TYR A 26 -18.11 -6.99 -11.42
N LYS A 27 -19.01 -7.08 -10.42
CA LYS A 27 -19.02 -8.18 -9.46
C LYS A 27 -20.40 -8.81 -9.41
N ARG A 28 -20.44 -10.11 -9.69
CA ARG A 28 -21.66 -10.88 -9.53
C ARG A 28 -21.99 -11.04 -8.04
N VAL A 29 -23.25 -10.75 -7.69
CA VAL A 29 -23.82 -11.01 -6.37
C VAL A 29 -25.08 -11.87 -6.52
N ASN A 30 -25.59 -12.42 -5.43
CA ASN A 30 -26.84 -13.16 -5.47
C ASN A 30 -27.99 -12.19 -5.83
N GLY A 31 -28.68 -12.51 -6.92
CA GLY A 31 -29.80 -11.70 -7.43
C GLY A 31 -29.43 -10.43 -8.20
N GLY A 32 -28.14 -10.20 -8.51
CA GLY A 32 -27.76 -8.98 -9.21
C GLY A 32 -26.30 -8.86 -9.62
N LEU A 33 -25.92 -7.64 -9.96
CA LEU A 33 -24.59 -7.25 -10.38
C LEU A 33 -24.22 -5.95 -9.72
N LEU A 34 -23.05 -5.89 -9.07
CA LEU A 34 -22.43 -4.63 -8.64
C LEU A 34 -21.61 -4.08 -9.80
N VAL A 35 -21.83 -2.82 -10.12
CA VAL A 35 -21.11 -2.09 -11.17
C VAL A 35 -20.47 -0.86 -10.55
N GLN A 36 -19.19 -0.67 -10.83
CA GLN A 36 -18.45 0.54 -10.42
C GLN A 36 -17.49 0.96 -11.52
N ASP A 37 -17.08 2.21 -11.49
CA ASP A 37 -16.01 2.69 -12.35
C ASP A 37 -14.70 1.97 -12.01
N ARG A 38 -13.89 1.72 -13.05
CA ARG A 38 -12.52 1.22 -12.83
C ARG A 38 -11.72 2.22 -12.02
N ASP A 39 -10.99 1.72 -11.05
CA ASP A 39 -9.99 2.52 -10.34
C ASP A 39 -8.77 2.76 -11.24
N ASN A 40 -8.84 3.81 -12.05
CA ASN A 40 -7.77 4.24 -12.95
C ASN A 40 -6.79 5.22 -12.28
N GLY A 41 -7.06 5.65 -11.04
CA GLY A 41 -6.24 6.60 -10.30
C GLY A 41 -4.79 6.14 -10.15
N MET A 42 -3.85 7.03 -10.41
CA MET A 42 -2.41 6.87 -10.19
C MET A 42 -1.85 8.17 -9.67
N ILE A 43 -0.81 8.05 -8.86
CA ILE A 43 -0.07 9.17 -8.30
C ILE A 43 1.40 9.09 -8.69
N SER A 44 2.02 10.24 -8.74
CA SER A 44 3.47 10.45 -8.89
C SER A 44 4.06 11.06 -7.62
N ALA A 45 5.37 11.25 -7.59
CA ALA A 45 6.04 11.93 -6.47
C ALA A 45 5.54 13.36 -6.25
N ASN A 46 5.13 14.05 -7.32
CA ASN A 46 4.65 15.44 -7.26
C ASN A 46 3.26 15.56 -6.61
N ASP A 47 2.51 14.47 -6.53
CA ASP A 47 1.17 14.43 -5.94
C ASP A 47 1.21 14.14 -4.42
N LEU A 48 2.41 13.83 -3.89
CA LEU A 48 2.58 13.48 -2.49
C LEU A 48 2.68 14.73 -1.60
N LYS A 49 1.90 14.76 -0.53
CA LYS A 49 2.00 15.78 0.51
C LYS A 49 2.72 15.22 1.72
N VAL A 50 3.93 15.70 2.02
CA VAL A 50 4.62 15.40 3.28
C VAL A 50 3.86 16.06 4.43
N VAL A 51 3.52 15.31 5.48
CA VAL A 51 2.71 15.79 6.61
C VAL A 51 3.42 15.68 7.96
N THR A 52 4.56 15.00 8.04
CA THR A 52 5.39 14.84 9.23
C THR A 52 6.59 15.77 9.23
N LYS A 53 7.22 15.96 10.42
CA LYS A 53 8.47 16.74 10.57
C LYS A 53 9.61 16.10 9.79
N ARG A 54 9.74 14.78 9.84
CA ARG A 54 10.70 14.04 9.03
C ARG A 54 10.21 13.96 7.59
N VAL A 55 11.04 14.38 6.66
CA VAL A 55 10.81 14.25 5.22
C VAL A 55 11.35 12.91 4.76
N PRO A 56 10.63 12.14 3.92
CA PRO A 56 11.15 10.89 3.37
C PRO A 56 12.34 11.15 2.43
N THR A 57 13.30 10.24 2.44
CA THR A 57 14.41 10.24 1.48
C THR A 57 13.93 9.91 0.07
N GLU A 58 14.76 10.17 -0.94
CA GLU A 58 14.43 9.79 -2.33
C GLU A 58 14.20 8.27 -2.49
N GLN A 59 14.96 7.43 -1.77
CA GLN A 59 14.75 5.99 -1.80
C GLN A 59 13.42 5.62 -1.16
N GLU A 60 13.08 6.22 -0.02
CA GLU A 60 11.78 5.99 0.62
C GLU A 60 10.62 6.44 -0.28
N ILE A 61 10.74 7.55 -1.00
CA ILE A 61 9.72 7.98 -1.98
C ILE A 61 9.54 6.92 -3.08
N ARG A 62 10.63 6.37 -3.64
CA ARG A 62 10.53 5.30 -4.64
C ARG A 62 9.83 4.08 -4.08
N ASP A 63 10.21 3.66 -2.88
CA ASP A 63 9.63 2.49 -2.22
C ASP A 63 8.16 2.73 -1.81
N LEU A 64 7.81 3.93 -1.34
CA LEU A 64 6.43 4.33 -1.03
C LEU A 64 5.53 4.27 -2.27
N LEU A 65 5.97 4.82 -3.40
CA LEU A 65 5.23 4.78 -4.67
C LEU A 65 5.10 3.36 -5.21
N PHE A 66 6.14 2.54 -5.05
CA PHE A 66 6.08 1.11 -5.40
C PHE A 66 5.04 0.40 -4.52
N ALA A 67 5.15 0.54 -3.18
CA ALA A 67 4.22 -0.07 -2.23
C ALA A 67 2.77 0.38 -2.46
N TRP A 68 2.57 1.66 -2.81
CA TRP A 68 1.26 2.22 -3.14
C TRP A 68 0.63 1.56 -4.37
N LYS A 69 1.43 1.39 -5.44
CA LYS A 69 0.98 0.66 -6.64
C LYS A 69 0.57 -0.78 -6.33
N VAL A 70 1.33 -1.46 -5.47
CA VAL A 70 0.97 -2.82 -5.03
C VAL A 70 -0.31 -2.79 -4.21
N ALA A 71 -0.43 -1.88 -3.22
CA ALA A 71 -1.59 -1.78 -2.34
C ALA A 71 -2.89 -1.58 -3.11
N LYS A 72 -2.88 -0.82 -4.21
CA LYS A 72 -4.02 -0.64 -5.12
C LYS A 72 -4.62 -1.96 -5.61
N PHE A 73 -3.80 -3.00 -5.82
CA PHE A 73 -4.24 -4.31 -6.34
C PHE A 73 -4.45 -5.34 -5.25
N VAL A 74 -4.14 -5.02 -4.00
CA VAL A 74 -4.33 -5.90 -2.84
C VAL A 74 -5.75 -5.75 -2.30
N LYS A 75 -6.37 -6.87 -1.92
CA LYS A 75 -7.71 -6.85 -1.35
C LYS A 75 -7.75 -6.06 -0.03
N SER A 76 -8.69 -5.13 0.08
CA SER A 76 -8.90 -4.27 1.25
C SER A 76 -9.32 -5.09 2.51
N ASN A 77 -9.01 -4.66 3.72
CA ASN A 77 -8.04 -3.63 4.03
C ASN A 77 -6.62 -4.12 3.73
N ALA A 78 -5.85 -3.33 3.00
CA ALA A 78 -4.53 -3.70 2.53
C ALA A 78 -3.41 -2.93 3.27
N ILE A 79 -2.42 -3.67 3.75
CA ILE A 79 -1.14 -3.12 4.20
C ILE A 79 -0.02 -3.81 3.41
N VAL A 80 0.86 -3.02 2.84
CA VAL A 80 2.02 -3.48 2.06
C VAL A 80 3.30 -2.91 2.67
N TYR A 81 4.21 -3.78 3.06
CA TYR A 81 5.58 -3.42 3.42
C TYR A 81 6.49 -3.60 2.21
N ALA A 82 7.33 -2.62 1.94
CA ALA A 82 8.28 -2.67 0.82
C ALA A 82 9.61 -2.04 1.18
N LYS A 83 10.67 -2.49 0.50
CA LYS A 83 12.04 -1.98 0.63
C LYS A 83 12.79 -2.29 -0.66
N ASN A 84 13.55 -1.32 -1.18
CA ASN A 84 14.33 -1.46 -2.41
C ASN A 84 13.50 -1.94 -3.61
N ASN A 85 12.29 -1.37 -3.81
CA ASN A 85 11.33 -1.75 -4.86
C ASN A 85 10.92 -3.24 -4.81
N GLN A 86 10.97 -3.86 -3.66
CA GLN A 86 10.51 -5.21 -3.41
C GLN A 86 9.48 -5.23 -2.28
N THR A 87 8.44 -6.05 -2.40
CA THR A 87 7.52 -6.30 -1.29
C THR A 87 8.20 -7.15 -0.23
N VAL A 88 8.10 -6.70 1.02
CA VAL A 88 8.64 -7.41 2.20
C VAL A 88 7.53 -8.25 2.83
N GLY A 89 6.34 -7.70 2.95
CA GLY A 89 5.18 -8.41 3.47
C GLY A 89 3.88 -7.76 3.05
N ILE A 90 2.83 -8.57 2.88
CA ILE A 90 1.50 -8.09 2.47
C ILE A 90 0.45 -8.70 3.38
N GLY A 91 -0.36 -7.83 3.98
CA GLY A 91 -1.61 -8.20 4.67
C GLY A 91 -2.81 -7.75 3.85
N ALA A 92 -3.68 -8.68 3.51
CA ALA A 92 -4.78 -8.46 2.59
C ALA A 92 -6.11 -8.98 3.15
N GLY A 93 -7.21 -8.35 2.77
CA GLY A 93 -8.58 -8.86 2.97
C GLY A 93 -9.01 -8.92 4.43
N GLN A 94 -8.40 -8.14 5.31
CA GLN A 94 -8.75 -8.12 6.74
C GLN A 94 -9.76 -7.02 7.06
N MET A 95 -10.57 -7.25 8.09
CA MET A 95 -11.54 -6.26 8.59
C MET A 95 -10.87 -5.10 9.34
N SER A 96 -9.61 -5.25 9.73
CA SER A 96 -8.83 -4.25 10.48
C SER A 96 -7.43 -4.08 9.85
N ARG A 97 -6.99 -2.82 9.71
CA ARG A 97 -5.62 -2.49 9.23
C ARG A 97 -4.55 -3.00 10.17
N VAL A 98 -4.81 -3.00 11.47
CA VAL A 98 -3.89 -3.55 12.47
C VAL A 98 -3.66 -5.05 12.21
N ASN A 99 -4.71 -5.80 11.89
CA ASN A 99 -4.56 -7.22 11.53
C ASN A 99 -3.81 -7.40 10.21
N SER A 100 -4.08 -6.54 9.20
CA SER A 100 -3.34 -6.58 7.94
C SER A 100 -1.85 -6.30 8.18
N ALA A 101 -1.50 -5.31 9.00
CA ALA A 101 -0.12 -5.00 9.37
C ALA A 101 0.56 -6.18 10.05
N ARG A 102 -0.13 -6.82 11.02
CA ARG A 102 0.37 -8.02 11.71
C ARG A 102 0.62 -9.18 10.73
N ILE A 103 -0.32 -9.45 9.82
CA ILE A 103 -0.17 -10.50 8.82
C ILE A 103 0.98 -10.20 7.86
N ALA A 104 1.16 -8.93 7.45
CA ALA A 104 2.30 -8.53 6.63
C ALA A 104 3.62 -8.83 7.33
N GLY A 105 3.74 -8.54 8.63
CA GLY A 105 4.92 -8.87 9.44
C GLY A 105 5.19 -10.37 9.52
N ILE A 106 4.16 -11.19 9.84
CA ILE A 106 4.27 -12.65 9.90
C ILE A 106 4.73 -13.23 8.55
N LYS A 107 4.20 -12.71 7.43
CA LYS A 107 4.60 -13.18 6.09
C LYS A 107 6.05 -12.79 5.76
N ALA A 108 6.50 -11.61 6.19
CA ALA A 108 7.90 -11.21 6.06
C ALA A 108 8.82 -12.17 6.82
N GLU A 109 8.49 -12.46 8.07
CA GLU A 109 9.23 -13.40 8.90
C GLU A 109 9.32 -14.80 8.27
N HIS A 110 8.19 -15.36 7.80
CA HIS A 110 8.13 -16.65 7.12
C HIS A 110 8.96 -16.68 5.81
N ALA A 111 9.14 -15.52 5.17
CA ALA A 111 9.96 -15.39 3.97
C ALA A 111 11.43 -15.10 4.27
N GLY A 112 11.81 -14.98 5.55
CA GLY A 112 13.17 -14.61 5.97
C GLY A 112 13.52 -13.16 5.59
N LEU A 113 12.52 -12.29 5.47
CA LEU A 113 12.68 -10.87 5.13
C LEU A 113 12.51 -10.00 6.37
N GLU A 114 13.35 -8.97 6.47
CA GLU A 114 13.33 -8.03 7.60
C GLU A 114 12.40 -6.85 7.32
N VAL A 115 11.49 -6.59 8.26
CA VAL A 115 10.55 -5.45 8.20
C VAL A 115 11.24 -4.13 8.56
N THR A 116 12.22 -4.15 9.45
CA THR A 116 12.94 -2.96 9.91
C THR A 116 13.54 -2.17 8.75
N GLY A 117 13.26 -0.87 8.73
CA GLY A 117 13.67 0.03 7.66
C GLY A 117 12.87 -0.09 6.36
N SER A 118 11.77 -0.87 6.35
CA SER A 118 10.81 -0.88 5.24
C SER A 118 9.92 0.35 5.28
N VAL A 119 9.27 0.62 4.14
CA VAL A 119 8.14 1.55 4.06
C VAL A 119 6.82 0.79 4.15
N MET A 120 5.74 1.50 4.51
CA MET A 120 4.39 0.95 4.61
C MET A 120 3.42 1.73 3.74
N ALA A 121 2.63 1.03 2.93
CA ALA A 121 1.46 1.59 2.23
C ALA A 121 0.15 1.04 2.83
N SER A 122 -0.83 1.94 2.99
CA SER A 122 -2.21 1.59 3.37
C SER A 122 -3.18 2.08 2.32
N ASP A 123 -4.08 1.22 1.85
CA ASP A 123 -5.09 1.52 0.82
C ASP A 123 -6.12 2.60 1.22
N ALA A 124 -6.24 2.89 2.52
CA ALA A 124 -7.06 3.96 3.09
C ALA A 124 -6.41 4.56 4.35
N PHE A 125 -7.02 5.62 4.91
CA PHE A 125 -6.49 6.32 6.08
C PHE A 125 -6.49 5.45 7.34
N PHE A 126 -5.61 5.79 8.29
CA PHE A 126 -5.63 5.23 9.63
C PHE A 126 -6.67 5.95 10.48
N PRO A 127 -7.65 5.24 11.07
CA PRO A 127 -8.68 5.87 11.89
C PRO A 127 -8.18 6.28 13.29
N PHE A 128 -7.07 5.70 13.76
CA PHE A 128 -6.47 5.90 15.07
C PHE A 128 -4.94 5.78 14.98
N ARG A 129 -4.26 6.29 16.02
CA ARG A 129 -2.79 6.30 16.10
C ARG A 129 -2.15 4.90 16.23
N ASP A 130 -2.91 3.91 16.68
CA ASP A 130 -2.43 2.54 16.93
C ASP A 130 -1.76 1.88 15.72
N GLY A 131 -2.22 2.23 14.50
CA GLY A 131 -1.59 1.80 13.26
C GLY A 131 -0.15 2.28 13.14
N LEU A 132 0.12 3.54 13.49
CA LEU A 132 1.45 4.14 13.45
C LEU A 132 2.32 3.71 14.65
N ASP A 133 1.73 3.55 15.84
CA ASP A 133 2.44 3.02 17.00
C ASP A 133 2.95 1.60 16.73
N ASN A 134 2.14 0.76 16.07
CA ASN A 134 2.57 -0.58 15.67
C ASN A 134 3.60 -0.56 14.54
N ALA A 135 3.48 0.37 13.58
CA ALA A 135 4.48 0.57 12.54
C ALA A 135 5.83 0.99 13.13
N GLY A 136 5.84 1.92 14.09
CA GLY A 136 7.05 2.33 14.81
C GLY A 136 7.73 1.16 15.53
N LYS A 137 6.95 0.35 16.27
CA LYS A 137 7.46 -0.86 16.94
C LYS A 137 8.04 -1.89 15.96
N ALA A 138 7.48 -1.98 14.75
CA ALA A 138 7.97 -2.86 13.69
C ALA A 138 9.20 -2.31 12.96
N GLY A 139 9.62 -1.06 13.25
CA GLY A 139 10.77 -0.41 12.61
C GLY A 139 10.48 0.13 11.21
N ILE A 140 9.22 0.44 10.90
CA ILE A 140 8.83 1.09 9.63
C ILE A 140 9.45 2.49 9.57
N ALA A 141 10.11 2.80 8.46
CA ALA A 141 10.77 4.08 8.26
C ALA A 141 9.85 5.16 7.67
N ALA A 142 8.97 4.81 6.74
CA ALA A 142 8.07 5.77 6.12
C ALA A 142 6.71 5.16 5.78
N VAL A 143 5.67 6.01 5.70
CA VAL A 143 4.28 5.61 5.48
C VAL A 143 3.65 6.43 4.36
N ILE A 144 2.88 5.77 3.48
CA ILE A 144 2.02 6.38 2.48
C ILE A 144 0.57 5.97 2.73
N GLN A 145 -0.32 6.94 2.78
CA GLN A 145 -1.76 6.75 2.98
C GLN A 145 -2.55 7.91 2.37
N PRO A 146 -3.88 7.78 2.19
CA PRO A 146 -4.71 8.85 1.63
C PRO A 146 -4.79 10.12 2.48
N GLY A 147 -4.80 10.01 3.81
CA GLY A 147 -5.27 11.08 4.69
C GLY A 147 -6.79 11.25 4.62
N GLY A 148 -7.31 12.28 5.29
CA GLY A 148 -8.73 12.62 5.31
C GLY A 148 -9.51 11.99 6.47
N SER A 149 -8.83 11.49 7.49
CA SER A 149 -9.44 11.11 8.76
C SER A 149 -9.70 12.34 9.63
N MET A 150 -10.76 12.32 10.42
CA MET A 150 -10.98 13.33 11.47
C MET A 150 -9.85 13.31 12.54
N ARG A 151 -9.04 12.26 12.57
CA ARG A 151 -7.92 12.07 13.50
C ARG A 151 -6.55 12.12 12.82
N ASP A 152 -6.44 12.75 11.67
CA ASP A 152 -5.16 12.87 10.97
C ASP A 152 -4.08 13.51 11.83
N GLU A 153 -4.43 14.53 12.65
CA GLU A 153 -3.48 15.19 13.56
C GLU A 153 -2.89 14.21 14.59
N GLU A 154 -3.74 13.34 15.17
CA GLU A 154 -3.30 12.31 16.11
C GLU A 154 -2.38 11.27 15.44
N VAL A 155 -2.71 10.88 14.21
CA VAL A 155 -1.94 9.92 13.41
C VAL A 155 -0.59 10.51 12.98
N ILE A 156 -0.57 11.80 12.60
CA ILE A 156 0.67 12.54 12.27
C ILE A 156 1.57 12.66 13.49
N ALA A 157 0.98 13.03 14.66
CA ALA A 157 1.74 13.13 15.89
C ALA A 157 2.40 11.80 16.28
N ALA A 158 1.69 10.66 16.14
CA ALA A 158 2.25 9.35 16.37
C ALA A 158 3.41 9.03 15.41
N ALA A 159 3.29 9.39 14.14
CA ALA A 159 4.38 9.21 13.18
C ALA A 159 5.62 10.05 13.58
N ASP A 160 5.42 11.30 13.99
CA ASP A 160 6.51 12.17 14.47
C ASP A 160 7.18 11.63 15.73
N GLU A 161 6.42 11.11 16.70
CA GLU A 161 6.94 10.49 17.92
C GLU A 161 7.85 9.29 17.62
N HIS A 162 7.53 8.51 16.59
CA HIS A 162 8.30 7.37 16.14
C HIS A 162 9.37 7.71 15.08
N ASN A 163 9.56 8.99 14.74
CA ASN A 163 10.44 9.45 13.67
C ASN A 163 10.16 8.80 12.30
N ILE A 164 8.89 8.53 12.02
CA ILE A 164 8.40 7.98 10.75
C ILE A 164 8.08 9.15 9.82
N ALA A 165 8.59 9.13 8.58
CA ALA A 165 8.11 10.05 7.56
C ALA A 165 6.75 9.61 7.05
N MET A 166 5.80 10.55 6.87
CA MET A 166 4.49 10.21 6.33
C MET A 166 4.10 11.14 5.19
N VAL A 167 3.54 10.54 4.15
CA VAL A 167 2.99 11.26 3.00
C VAL A 167 1.53 10.92 2.78
N PHE A 168 0.75 11.93 2.40
CA PHE A 168 -0.64 11.78 1.99
C PHE A 168 -0.76 11.82 0.47
N THR A 169 -1.67 10.98 -0.07
CA THR A 169 -1.96 10.88 -1.50
C THR A 169 -3.24 11.62 -1.89
N GLY A 170 -4.14 11.93 -0.94
CA GLY A 170 -5.48 12.45 -1.23
C GLY A 170 -6.38 11.48 -2.00
N MET A 171 -5.89 10.28 -2.28
CA MET A 171 -6.58 9.25 -3.07
C MET A 171 -6.58 7.93 -2.29
N ARG A 172 -7.70 7.24 -2.26
CA ARG A 172 -7.82 5.91 -1.66
C ARG A 172 -8.13 4.86 -2.73
N HIS A 173 -7.71 3.64 -2.47
CA HIS A 173 -7.99 2.50 -3.34
C HIS A 173 -8.74 1.43 -2.53
N PHE A 174 -10.00 1.18 -2.87
CA PHE A 174 -10.76 0.09 -2.26
C PHE A 174 -10.96 -1.05 -3.25
N ARG A 175 -10.51 -2.24 -2.84
CA ARG A 175 -10.65 -3.47 -3.61
C ARG A 175 -11.28 -4.56 -2.74
N HIS A 176 -12.61 -4.57 -2.72
CA HIS A 176 -13.40 -5.56 -1.95
C HIS A 176 -13.75 -6.80 -2.76
#